data_6fbbed10b1e2a3088f9a63976711780a
#
_entry.id   6fbbed10b1e2a3088f9a63976711780a
#
_cell.length_a   1.000
_cell.length_b   1.000
_cell.length_c   1.000
_cell.angle_alpha   90.00
_cell.angle_beta   90.00
_cell.angle_gamma   90.00
#
_symmetry.space_group_name_H-M   'P 1'
#
loop_
_entity.id
_entity.type
_entity.pdbx_description
1 polymer ?
#
loop_
_entity_poly.entity_id
_entity_poly.type
_entity_poly.pdbx_seq_one_letter_code
_entity_poly.pdbx_strand_id
1 'polypeptide(L)'
;MDKVKLIEDMGYDNLVISIKSSDVMMCVKAHELIAKQTDHPLHVGITEAGTLISGNIKSAIGLGLILNQGIGDTIRVSLTGDPLEEIKSAKLILRTLGFRKGGVEVVSCPTCGRTRIDLIGLANQVETMVSEFPLDIKVAGGGNCSCGKRTGRGKGSRYRDCRRCRRGSDYQTWRNLQKGTGSRTSAGTAL
;
A
#
# COMPACT_ATOMS: atom_id res chain seq x y z
N MET A 1 -27.61 -16.83 1.83
CA MET A 1 -27.46 -18.11 1.09
C MET A 1 -28.68 -18.44 0.20
N ASP A 2 -29.91 -18.10 0.59
CA ASP A 2 -31.12 -18.44 -0.21
C ASP A 2 -31.08 -17.90 -1.65
N LYS A 3 -30.56 -16.69 -1.84
CA LYS A 3 -30.41 -16.10 -3.19
C LYS A 3 -29.36 -16.81 -4.04
N VAL A 4 -28.30 -17.31 -3.41
CA VAL A 4 -27.25 -18.09 -4.09
C VAL A 4 -27.85 -19.40 -4.57
N LYS A 5 -28.51 -20.15 -3.68
CA LYS A 5 -29.21 -21.40 -4.04
C LYS A 5 -30.22 -21.21 -5.17
N LEU A 6 -31.02 -20.14 -5.09
CA LEU A 6 -32.00 -19.86 -6.15
C LEU A 6 -31.34 -19.70 -7.53
N ILE A 7 -30.16 -19.08 -7.58
CA ILE A 7 -29.44 -18.85 -8.85
C ILE A 7 -28.78 -20.15 -9.33
N GLU A 8 -28.20 -20.92 -8.39
CA GLU A 8 -27.64 -22.26 -8.67
C GLU A 8 -28.70 -23.22 -9.19
N ASP A 9 -29.89 -23.23 -8.58
CA ASP A 9 -31.04 -24.04 -9.03
C ASP A 9 -31.51 -23.68 -10.46
N MET A 10 -31.20 -22.45 -10.92
CA MET A 10 -31.43 -22.04 -12.30
C MET A 10 -30.32 -22.49 -13.28
N GLY A 11 -29.32 -23.24 -12.78
CA GLY A 11 -28.18 -23.74 -13.56
C GLY A 11 -27.09 -22.72 -13.82
N TYR A 12 -26.98 -21.66 -13.00
CA TYR A 12 -25.93 -20.64 -13.12
C TYR A 12 -25.03 -20.64 -11.88
N ASP A 13 -23.76 -20.97 -12.09
CA ASP A 13 -22.74 -21.13 -11.05
C ASP A 13 -21.60 -20.10 -11.07
N ASN A 14 -21.53 -19.27 -12.13
CA ASN A 14 -20.52 -18.23 -12.25
C ASN A 14 -20.87 -17.00 -11.41
N LEU A 15 -20.79 -17.14 -10.10
CA LEU A 15 -21.22 -16.15 -9.12
C LEU A 15 -20.03 -15.55 -8.38
N VAL A 16 -20.16 -14.28 -8.02
CA VAL A 16 -19.33 -13.59 -7.02
C VAL A 16 -20.24 -13.00 -5.96
N ILE A 17 -19.98 -13.34 -4.71
CA ILE A 17 -20.79 -12.86 -3.59
C ILE A 17 -20.18 -11.62 -3.00
N SER A 18 -21.00 -10.57 -2.83
CA SER A 18 -20.59 -9.31 -2.22
C SER A 18 -21.46 -9.01 -1.01
N ILE A 19 -20.83 -8.98 0.16
CA ILE A 19 -21.46 -8.54 1.40
C ILE A 19 -20.75 -7.28 1.86
N LYS A 20 -21.50 -6.21 2.05
CA LYS A 20 -20.95 -4.90 2.44
C LYS A 20 -21.73 -4.32 3.59
N SER A 21 -21.02 -3.68 4.51
CA SER A 21 -21.59 -2.92 5.61
C SER A 21 -20.78 -1.64 5.81
N SER A 22 -21.41 -0.60 6.33
CA SER A 22 -20.76 0.61 6.81
C SER A 22 -20.13 0.42 8.20
N ASP A 23 -20.59 -0.60 8.94
CA ASP A 23 -19.96 -1.05 10.18
C ASP A 23 -18.88 -2.09 9.86
N VAL A 24 -17.66 -1.77 10.28
CA VAL A 24 -16.46 -2.58 9.97
C VAL A 24 -16.55 -3.95 10.61
N MET A 25 -16.92 -4.01 11.89
CA MET A 25 -16.93 -5.29 12.63
C MET A 25 -18.08 -6.20 12.19
N MET A 26 -19.21 -5.61 11.83
CA MET A 26 -20.33 -6.36 11.24
C MET A 26 -19.91 -6.93 9.88
N CYS A 27 -19.22 -6.15 9.05
CA CYS A 27 -18.72 -6.61 7.76
C CYS A 27 -17.74 -7.78 7.92
N VAL A 28 -16.80 -7.69 8.86
CA VAL A 28 -15.83 -8.76 9.15
C VAL A 28 -16.56 -10.04 9.55
N LYS A 29 -17.47 -9.96 10.52
CA LYS A 29 -18.25 -11.14 10.99
C LYS A 29 -19.11 -11.76 9.88
N ALA A 30 -19.71 -10.94 9.03
CA ALA A 30 -20.49 -11.42 7.90
C ALA A 30 -19.62 -12.22 6.92
N HIS A 31 -18.41 -11.76 6.63
CA HIS A 31 -17.46 -12.47 5.76
C HIS A 31 -16.96 -13.76 6.42
N GLU A 32 -16.70 -13.77 7.72
CA GLU A 32 -16.33 -14.98 8.46
C GLU A 32 -17.44 -16.06 8.42
N LEU A 33 -18.69 -15.63 8.44
CA LEU A 33 -19.83 -16.54 8.38
C LEU A 33 -20.04 -17.07 6.96
N ILE A 34 -20.01 -16.21 5.96
CA ILE A 34 -20.27 -16.62 4.58
C ILE A 34 -19.15 -17.49 4.01
N ALA A 35 -17.90 -17.22 4.34
CA ALA A 35 -16.75 -18.00 3.90
C ALA A 35 -16.78 -19.47 4.37
N LYS A 36 -17.57 -19.76 5.40
CA LYS A 36 -17.81 -21.15 5.88
C LYS A 36 -18.96 -21.86 5.15
N GLN A 37 -19.72 -21.14 4.34
CA GLN A 37 -20.97 -21.64 3.76
C GLN A 37 -20.92 -21.74 2.23
N THR A 38 -19.87 -21.21 1.60
CA THR A 38 -19.75 -21.17 0.15
C THR A 38 -18.30 -21.17 -0.29
N ASP A 39 -18.04 -21.78 -1.44
CA ASP A 39 -16.76 -21.73 -2.14
C ASP A 39 -16.74 -20.67 -3.26
N HIS A 40 -17.86 -19.95 -3.45
CA HIS A 40 -17.90 -18.86 -4.42
C HIS A 40 -16.96 -17.71 -4.05
N PRO A 41 -16.31 -17.06 -5.03
CA PRO A 41 -15.47 -15.90 -4.81
C PRO A 41 -16.19 -14.79 -4.04
N LEU A 42 -15.48 -14.18 -3.09
CA LEU A 42 -15.99 -13.11 -2.25
C LEU A 42 -15.42 -11.76 -2.66
N HIS A 43 -16.32 -10.80 -2.92
CA HIS A 43 -15.95 -9.41 -3.18
C HIS A 43 -16.06 -8.58 -1.92
N VAL A 44 -14.89 -8.18 -1.37
CA VAL A 44 -14.78 -7.55 -0.06
C VAL A 44 -14.66 -6.03 -0.17
N GLY A 45 -15.33 -5.32 0.72
CA GLY A 45 -15.23 -3.86 0.82
C GLY A 45 -16.12 -3.30 1.90
N ILE A 46 -15.73 -2.15 2.44
CA ILE A 46 -16.58 -1.38 3.36
C ILE A 46 -17.37 -0.38 2.51
N THR A 47 -18.70 -0.33 2.68
CA THR A 47 -19.54 0.65 2.00
C THR A 47 -19.67 1.91 2.82
N GLU A 48 -19.91 3.06 2.16
CA GLU A 48 -20.10 4.35 2.84
C GLU A 48 -18.95 4.66 3.81
N ALA A 49 -17.71 4.35 3.38
CA ALA A 49 -16.56 4.49 4.27
C ALA A 49 -16.29 5.95 4.65
N GLY A 50 -16.65 6.91 3.78
CA GLY A 50 -16.51 8.34 4.03
C GLY A 50 -15.50 9.05 3.15
N THR A 51 -15.00 10.19 3.64
CA THR A 51 -13.98 10.99 2.94
C THR A 51 -12.64 10.28 2.87
N LEU A 52 -11.69 10.85 2.11
CA LEU A 52 -10.38 10.23 1.85
C LEU A 52 -9.69 9.71 3.12
N ILE A 53 -9.61 10.51 4.18
CA ILE A 53 -8.91 10.10 5.41
C ILE A 53 -9.72 9.04 6.18
N SER A 54 -10.96 9.36 6.54
CA SER A 54 -11.78 8.45 7.36
C SER A 54 -12.12 7.16 6.60
N GLY A 55 -12.39 7.27 5.31
CA GLY A 55 -12.71 6.14 4.45
C GLY A 55 -11.51 5.21 4.26
N ASN A 56 -10.31 5.76 4.12
CA ASN A 56 -9.08 4.95 4.06
C ASN A 56 -8.82 4.19 5.36
N ILE A 57 -9.03 4.83 6.52
CA ILE A 57 -8.85 4.17 7.82
C ILE A 57 -9.85 3.02 7.97
N LYS A 58 -11.15 3.28 7.71
CA LYS A 58 -12.19 2.24 7.79
C LYS A 58 -11.90 1.09 6.83
N SER A 59 -11.59 1.40 5.58
CA SER A 59 -11.31 0.40 4.56
C SER A 59 -10.04 -0.41 4.89
N ALA A 60 -8.99 0.23 5.37
CA ALA A 60 -7.75 -0.45 5.76
C ALA A 60 -7.97 -1.41 6.92
N ILE A 61 -8.74 -1.00 7.93
CA ILE A 61 -9.06 -1.87 9.07
C ILE A 61 -9.94 -3.05 8.60
N GLY A 62 -11.04 -2.78 7.90
CA GLY A 62 -11.98 -3.82 7.48
C GLY A 62 -11.37 -4.82 6.51
N LEU A 63 -10.72 -4.33 5.45
CA LEU A 63 -10.01 -5.18 4.50
C LEU A 63 -8.85 -5.94 5.17
N GLY A 64 -8.10 -5.27 6.05
CA GLY A 64 -7.00 -5.91 6.77
C GLY A 64 -7.44 -7.07 7.62
N LEU A 65 -8.53 -6.92 8.38
CA LEU A 65 -9.08 -7.97 9.23
C LEU A 65 -9.62 -9.15 8.42
N ILE A 66 -10.27 -8.90 7.28
CA ILE A 66 -10.85 -9.95 6.44
C ILE A 66 -9.78 -10.68 5.65
N LEU A 67 -8.93 -9.94 4.92
CA LEU A 67 -7.88 -10.51 4.08
C LEU A 67 -6.82 -11.28 4.89
N ASN A 68 -6.51 -10.84 6.11
CA ASN A 68 -5.56 -11.55 6.99
C ASN A 68 -6.05 -12.94 7.41
N GLN A 69 -7.34 -13.22 7.28
CA GLN A 69 -7.93 -14.54 7.54
C GLN A 69 -7.94 -15.42 6.27
N GLY A 70 -7.41 -14.94 5.15
CA GLY A 70 -7.46 -15.63 3.86
C GLY A 70 -8.83 -15.55 3.18
N ILE A 71 -9.68 -14.62 3.60
CA ILE A 71 -11.04 -14.42 3.04
C ILE A 71 -10.99 -13.25 2.06
N GLY A 72 -11.54 -13.45 0.84
CA GLY A 72 -11.71 -12.41 -0.17
C GLY A 72 -10.83 -12.61 -1.39
N ASP A 73 -11.44 -12.54 -2.57
CA ASP A 73 -10.81 -12.77 -3.87
C ASP A 73 -10.65 -11.46 -4.64
N THR A 74 -11.59 -10.56 -4.46
CA THR A 74 -11.54 -9.20 -5.03
C THR A 74 -11.89 -8.16 -3.97
N ILE A 75 -11.35 -6.95 -4.12
CA ILE A 75 -11.58 -5.87 -3.15
C ILE A 75 -12.11 -4.60 -3.82
N ARG A 76 -12.82 -3.80 -3.04
CA ARG A 76 -13.18 -2.44 -3.37
C ARG A 76 -12.96 -1.52 -2.18
N VAL A 77 -12.27 -0.42 -2.40
CA VAL A 77 -12.25 0.74 -1.50
C VAL A 77 -13.31 1.71 -2.00
N SER A 78 -14.14 2.23 -1.11
CA SER A 78 -15.22 3.17 -1.45
C SER A 78 -15.00 4.48 -0.71
N LEU A 79 -14.70 5.54 -1.46
CA LEU A 79 -14.41 6.87 -0.93
C LEU A 79 -15.33 7.91 -1.55
N THR A 80 -15.63 8.95 -0.79
CA THR A 80 -16.26 10.16 -1.33
C THR A 80 -15.14 11.03 -1.93
N GLY A 81 -14.84 10.80 -3.23
CA GLY A 81 -13.73 11.48 -3.92
C GLY A 81 -13.46 10.92 -5.31
N ASP A 82 -12.28 11.25 -5.83
CA ASP A 82 -11.83 10.77 -7.14
C ASP A 82 -11.64 9.23 -7.11
N PRO A 83 -12.20 8.47 -8.07
CA PRO A 83 -12.01 7.02 -8.18
C PRO A 83 -10.54 6.59 -8.27
N LEU A 84 -9.65 7.45 -8.76
CA LEU A 84 -8.21 7.15 -8.80
C LEU A 84 -7.61 7.02 -7.38
N GLU A 85 -8.13 7.76 -6.41
CA GLU A 85 -7.70 7.67 -5.02
C GLU A 85 -8.14 6.34 -4.38
N GLU A 86 -9.29 5.79 -4.77
CA GLU A 86 -9.72 4.45 -4.34
C GLU A 86 -8.72 3.37 -4.80
N ILE A 87 -8.25 3.47 -6.05
CA ILE A 87 -7.27 2.54 -6.62
C ILE A 87 -5.90 2.67 -5.94
N LYS A 88 -5.45 3.90 -5.67
CA LYS A 88 -4.19 4.15 -4.94
C LYS A 88 -4.26 3.55 -3.53
N SER A 89 -5.35 3.79 -2.83
CA SER A 89 -5.61 3.29 -1.48
C SER A 89 -5.68 1.76 -1.46
N ALA A 90 -6.39 1.14 -2.39
CA ALA A 90 -6.48 -0.31 -2.52
C ALA A 90 -5.10 -0.95 -2.74
N LYS A 91 -4.31 -0.38 -3.65
CA LYS A 91 -2.93 -0.85 -3.91
C LYS A 91 -2.04 -0.71 -2.68
N LEU A 92 -2.18 0.38 -1.92
CA LEU A 92 -1.40 0.62 -0.71
C LEU A 92 -1.78 -0.38 0.39
N ILE A 93 -3.08 -0.61 0.62
CA ILE A 93 -3.58 -1.60 1.58
C ILE A 93 -3.03 -2.99 1.25
N LEU A 94 -3.16 -3.45 0.01
CA LEU A 94 -2.66 -4.77 -0.41
C LEU A 94 -1.13 -4.89 -0.27
N ARG A 95 -0.37 -3.82 -0.53
CA ARG A 95 1.07 -3.79 -0.30
C ARG A 95 1.42 -3.90 1.18
N THR A 96 0.74 -3.12 2.02
CA THR A 96 0.97 -3.11 3.47
C THR A 96 0.70 -4.48 4.09
N LEU A 97 -0.29 -5.19 3.57
CA LEU A 97 -0.62 -6.57 3.99
C LEU A 97 0.29 -7.64 3.34
N GLY A 98 1.16 -7.28 2.41
CA GLY A 98 2.06 -8.23 1.73
C GLY A 98 1.43 -9.02 0.58
N PHE A 99 0.17 -8.78 0.24
CA PHE A 99 -0.52 -9.44 -0.89
C PHE A 99 -0.10 -8.91 -2.25
N ARG A 100 0.47 -7.71 -2.30
CA ARG A 100 0.97 -7.10 -3.53
C ARG A 100 2.43 -6.74 -3.41
N LYS A 101 3.23 -7.18 -4.37
CA LYS A 101 4.65 -6.79 -4.54
C LYS A 101 4.75 -5.59 -5.50
N GLY A 102 5.89 -4.90 -5.42
CA GLY A 102 6.23 -3.77 -6.29
C GLY A 102 5.80 -2.42 -5.74
N GLY A 103 6.61 -1.43 -6.06
CA GLY A 103 6.55 -0.08 -5.54
C GLY A 103 7.56 0.17 -4.42
N VAL A 104 7.94 1.42 -4.28
CA VAL A 104 8.90 1.83 -3.24
C VAL A 104 8.16 2.07 -1.92
N GLU A 105 8.60 1.40 -0.86
CA GLU A 105 8.12 1.66 0.50
C GLU A 105 9.02 2.72 1.15
N VAL A 106 8.44 3.88 1.48
CA VAL A 106 9.15 4.93 2.20
C VAL A 106 8.95 4.75 3.70
N VAL A 107 10.03 4.46 4.42
CA VAL A 107 10.04 4.37 5.87
C VAL A 107 10.68 5.62 6.43
N SER A 108 9.89 6.49 7.04
CA SER A 108 10.38 7.73 7.65
C SER A 108 10.34 7.63 9.18
N CYS A 109 11.44 8.05 9.82
CA CYS A 109 11.47 8.19 11.27
C CYS A 109 10.65 9.43 11.66
N PRO A 110 9.83 9.36 12.73
CA PRO A 110 9.13 10.53 13.21
C PRO A 110 10.14 11.61 13.66
N THR A 111 9.77 12.87 13.49
CA THR A 111 10.57 14.00 13.94
C THR A 111 10.72 13.95 15.46
N CYS A 112 11.92 14.24 15.97
CA CYS A 112 12.20 14.32 17.41
C CYS A 112 12.95 15.63 17.70
N GLY A 113 13.10 15.98 18.97
CA GLY A 113 13.78 17.22 19.39
C GLY A 113 15.24 17.36 18.93
N ARG A 114 15.82 16.31 18.35
CA ARG A 114 17.17 16.32 17.76
C ARG A 114 17.16 16.52 16.23
N THR A 115 16.01 16.58 15.60
CA THR A 115 15.86 16.79 14.16
C THR A 115 16.20 18.24 13.81
N ARG A 116 17.16 18.45 12.92
CA ARG A 116 17.65 19.79 12.48
C ARG A 116 17.44 20.04 11.00
N ILE A 117 16.60 19.23 10.36
CA ILE A 117 16.27 19.32 8.93
C ILE A 117 14.76 19.28 8.77
N ASP A 118 14.22 19.81 7.70
CA ASP A 118 12.83 19.59 7.30
C ASP A 118 12.66 18.15 6.81
N LEU A 119 12.51 17.24 7.78
CA LEU A 119 12.33 15.81 7.50
C LEU A 119 10.97 15.51 6.87
N ILE A 120 9.94 16.29 7.25
CA ILE A 120 8.58 16.10 6.73
C ILE A 120 8.55 16.45 5.23
N GLY A 121 9.05 17.63 4.87
CA GLY A 121 9.14 18.04 3.47
C GLY A 121 10.01 17.08 2.64
N LEU A 122 11.13 16.63 3.18
CA LEU A 122 11.98 15.66 2.51
C LEU A 122 11.29 14.30 2.31
N ALA A 123 10.57 13.79 3.32
CA ALA A 123 9.85 12.53 3.21
C ALA A 123 8.77 12.59 2.13
N ASN A 124 7.98 13.67 2.11
CA ASN A 124 6.94 13.89 1.11
C ASN A 124 7.53 14.01 -0.31
N GLN A 125 8.64 14.72 -0.48
CA GLN A 125 9.33 14.82 -1.77
C GLN A 125 9.84 13.45 -2.25
N VAL A 126 10.45 12.67 -1.35
CA VAL A 126 10.92 11.31 -1.67
C VAL A 126 9.75 10.43 -2.04
N GLU A 127 8.67 10.43 -1.26
CA GLU A 127 7.47 9.63 -1.54
C GLU A 127 6.88 9.96 -2.91
N THR A 128 6.76 11.25 -3.25
CA THR A 128 6.29 11.68 -4.56
C THR A 128 7.20 11.21 -5.69
N MET A 129 8.52 11.37 -5.53
CA MET A 129 9.49 10.96 -6.55
C MET A 129 9.53 9.46 -6.79
N VAL A 130 9.34 8.65 -5.73
CA VAL A 130 9.46 7.19 -5.84
C VAL A 130 8.12 6.49 -6.11
N SER A 131 7.01 7.20 -6.01
CA SER A 131 5.66 6.63 -6.20
C SER A 131 5.45 6.00 -7.58
N GLU A 132 6.14 6.50 -8.61
CA GLU A 132 6.02 6.04 -9.99
C GLU A 132 6.96 4.87 -10.34
N PHE A 133 7.92 4.56 -9.47
CA PHE A 133 8.88 3.50 -9.76
C PHE A 133 8.31 2.11 -9.40
N PRO A 134 8.32 1.15 -10.33
CA PRO A 134 7.85 -0.21 -10.09
C PRO A 134 8.88 -1.08 -9.34
N LEU A 135 9.74 -0.48 -8.53
CA LEU A 135 10.82 -1.16 -7.83
C LEU A 135 10.32 -1.66 -6.46
N ASP A 136 10.59 -2.92 -6.15
CA ASP A 136 10.28 -3.52 -4.84
C ASP A 136 11.44 -3.26 -3.86
N ILE A 137 11.54 -2.03 -3.38
CA ILE A 137 12.58 -1.61 -2.45
C ILE A 137 12.01 -0.78 -1.29
N LYS A 138 12.72 -0.80 -0.16
CA LYS A 138 12.44 0.07 0.98
C LYS A 138 13.46 1.20 1.05
N VAL A 139 12.96 2.43 1.04
CA VAL A 139 13.76 3.64 1.23
C VAL A 139 13.53 4.15 2.65
N ALA A 140 14.58 4.24 3.45
CA ALA A 140 14.50 4.73 4.82
C ALA A 140 15.11 6.13 4.95
N GLY A 141 14.33 7.10 5.41
CA GLY A 141 14.75 8.46 5.75
C GLY A 141 14.76 8.69 7.28
N GLY A 142 15.82 9.28 7.80
CA GLY A 142 15.92 9.61 9.22
C GLY A 142 16.59 10.96 9.46
N GLY A 143 15.97 11.79 10.30
CA GLY A 143 16.45 13.15 10.62
C GLY A 143 17.69 13.19 11.53
N ASN A 144 18.09 12.08 12.07
CA ASN A 144 19.25 12.01 12.97
C ASN A 144 19.98 10.67 12.80
N CYS A 145 21.00 10.68 11.97
CA CYS A 145 21.92 9.56 11.88
C CYS A 145 22.93 9.62 13.04
N SER A 146 22.60 9.05 14.17
CA SER A 146 23.63 8.67 15.12
C SER A 146 24.36 7.47 14.53
N CYS A 147 25.58 7.69 14.05
CA CYS A 147 26.46 6.66 13.48
C CYS A 147 26.90 5.61 14.51
N GLY A 148 26.00 5.07 15.30
CA GLY A 148 26.33 4.12 16.34
C GLY A 148 25.26 3.11 16.67
N LYS A 149 24.04 3.30 16.27
CA LYS A 149 22.99 2.31 16.55
C LYS A 149 22.46 1.73 15.24
N ARG A 150 22.91 0.53 14.93
CA ARG A 150 22.25 -0.35 13.97
C ARG A 150 20.85 -0.66 14.51
N THR A 151 19.87 0.11 14.13
CA THR A 151 18.49 -0.27 14.37
C THR A 151 18.11 -1.34 13.38
N GLY A 152 17.99 -2.55 13.90
CA GLY A 152 17.12 -3.60 13.39
C GLY A 152 17.46 -4.20 12.05
N ARG A 153 17.90 -5.38 12.11
CA ARG A 153 17.68 -6.52 11.23
C ARG A 153 16.60 -6.31 10.18
N GLY A 154 16.95 -5.75 9.05
CA GLY A 154 16.20 -5.75 7.84
C GLY A 154 17.18 -6.00 6.70
N LYS A 155 17.29 -7.24 6.23
CA LYS A 155 17.94 -7.55 4.95
C LYS A 155 17.19 -6.78 3.87
N GLY A 156 17.75 -5.68 3.35
CA GLY A 156 17.23 -5.01 2.19
C GLY A 156 17.14 -3.49 2.17
N SER A 157 17.33 -2.76 3.28
CA SER A 157 17.33 -1.29 3.19
C SER A 157 18.68 -0.77 2.68
N ARG A 158 18.70 -0.23 1.45
CA ARG A 158 19.94 0.23 0.78
C ARG A 158 20.21 1.73 0.87
N TYR A 159 19.36 2.51 1.55
CA TYR A 159 19.58 3.95 1.60
C TYR A 159 19.45 4.54 3.00
N ARG A 160 20.46 5.33 3.38
CA ARG A 160 20.46 6.20 4.56
C ARG A 160 20.89 7.58 4.14
N ASP A 161 20.02 8.57 4.27
CA ASP A 161 20.45 9.96 4.22
C ASP A 161 20.96 10.36 5.61
N CYS A 162 22.25 10.61 5.69
CA CYS A 162 22.91 11.06 6.89
C CYS A 162 23.94 12.13 6.50
N ARG A 163 23.89 13.28 7.15
CA ARG A 163 24.87 14.35 6.93
C ARG A 163 26.33 13.89 7.08
N ARG A 164 26.60 12.83 7.83
CA ARG A 164 27.93 12.24 8.02
C ARG A 164 28.27 11.23 6.90
N CYS A 165 27.28 10.69 6.20
CA CYS A 165 27.46 9.80 5.04
C CYS A 165 27.75 10.56 3.74
N ARG A 166 27.88 11.89 3.77
CA ARG A 166 28.22 12.71 2.59
C ARG A 166 29.60 12.42 1.98
N ARG A 167 30.39 11.55 2.56
CA ARG A 167 31.73 11.16 2.08
C ARG A 167 31.79 9.72 1.52
N GLY A 168 30.67 9.04 1.32
CA GLY A 168 30.62 7.67 0.82
C GLY A 168 29.93 7.54 -0.54
N SER A 169 30.18 6.43 -1.21
CA SER A 169 29.66 6.04 -2.53
C SER A 169 28.12 6.14 -2.66
N ASP A 170 27.40 6.07 -1.56
CA ASP A 170 25.93 6.04 -1.54
C ASP A 170 25.28 7.38 -1.89
N TYR A 171 25.94 8.52 -1.55
CA TYR A 171 25.49 9.85 -1.94
C TYR A 171 25.66 10.11 -3.44
N GLN A 172 26.70 9.55 -4.04
CA GLN A 172 26.97 9.63 -5.46
C GLN A 172 25.87 8.91 -6.27
N THR A 173 25.39 7.77 -5.76
CA THR A 173 24.30 7.00 -6.39
C THR A 173 22.99 7.76 -6.33
N TRP A 174 22.69 8.46 -5.23
CA TRP A 174 21.49 9.30 -5.10
C TRP A 174 21.53 10.51 -6.06
N ARG A 175 22.68 11.19 -6.18
CA ARG A 175 22.89 12.27 -7.17
C ARG A 175 22.74 11.78 -8.61
N ASN A 176 23.13 10.55 -8.89
CA ASN A 176 23.00 9.96 -10.22
C ASN A 176 21.56 9.59 -10.57
N LEU A 177 20.75 9.19 -9.58
CA LEU A 177 19.29 9.00 -9.74
C LEU A 177 18.58 10.33 -10.05
N GLN A 178 18.94 11.44 -9.38
CA GLN A 178 18.38 12.76 -9.69
C GLN A 178 18.80 13.27 -11.09
N LYS A 179 20.00 12.91 -11.55
CA LYS A 179 20.48 13.29 -12.90
C LYS A 179 19.92 12.37 -13.98
N GLY A 180 19.55 11.14 -13.68
CA GLY A 180 18.99 10.17 -14.62
C GLY A 180 17.55 10.45 -15.05
N THR A 181 16.80 11.27 -14.32
CA THR A 181 15.45 11.70 -14.69
C THR A 181 15.42 12.80 -15.76
N GLY A 182 16.59 13.37 -16.11
CA GLY A 182 16.70 14.46 -17.09
C GLY A 182 17.07 14.07 -18.53
N SER A 183 17.32 12.79 -18.83
CA SER A 183 17.76 12.41 -20.18
C SER A 183 17.26 11.02 -20.59
N ARG A 184 15.98 10.90 -20.93
CA ARG A 184 15.49 9.86 -21.83
C ARG A 184 14.55 10.48 -22.84
N THR A 185 15.13 11.25 -23.74
CA THR A 185 14.59 11.41 -25.08
C THR A 185 15.56 10.73 -26.04
N SER A 186 14.98 9.89 -26.93
CA SER A 186 15.59 9.34 -28.13
C SER A 186 16.71 8.30 -27.98
N ALA A 187 16.33 7.08 -28.25
CA ALA A 187 16.99 6.11 -29.14
C ALA A 187 16.24 4.80 -28.96
N GLY A 188 15.56 4.23 -29.88
CA GLY A 188 15.93 3.99 -31.27
C GLY A 188 15.72 2.52 -31.52
N THR A 189 14.76 2.22 -32.33
CA THR A 189 14.51 0.96 -33.06
C THR A 189 15.80 0.20 -33.36
N ALA A 190 15.87 -1.08 -33.02
CA ALA A 190 16.44 -2.10 -33.90
C ALA A 190 16.34 -3.51 -33.29
N LEU A 191 15.71 -4.40 -34.07
CA LEU A 191 15.75 -5.88 -34.13
C LEU A 191 15.10 -6.65 -32.98
#